data_7e468913407e280d5d1ba9c8b29cb178
#
_entry.id   7e468913407e280d5d1ba9c8b29cb178
#
_cell.length_a   1.000
_cell.length_b   1.000
_cell.length_c   1.000
_cell.angle_alpha   90.00
_cell.angle_beta   90.00
_cell.angle_gamma   90.00
#
_symmetry.space_group_name_H-M   'P 1'
#
loop_
_entity.id
_entity.type
_entity.pdbx_description
1 polymer ?
#
loop_
_entity_poly.entity_id
_entity_poly.type
_entity_poly.pdbx_seq_one_letter_code
_entity_poly.pdbx_strand_id
1 'polypeptide(L)'
;MNSKLIQSASSIFLTLIALLCIFIPDEVLKNFTIDENEYVLLIIQVLGGLLFGFAITNWMSRTVIMGGIYGKALYMGNLAQFAVGGIALLKWNIRNGFPSVILGVILVGYIIFLLLYLSVFFSSPKIAGK
;
A
#
# COMPACT_ATOMS: atom_id res chain seq x y z
N MET A 1 -10.97 10.51 13.75
CA MET A 1 -9.75 9.71 13.50
C MET A 1 -8.67 10.60 12.92
N ASN A 2 -7.43 10.45 13.34
CA ASN A 2 -6.37 11.34 12.93
C ASN A 2 -5.79 10.95 11.55
N SER A 3 -6.21 11.64 10.50
CA SER A 3 -5.76 11.42 9.13
C SER A 3 -4.23 11.54 8.96
N LYS A 4 -3.61 12.44 9.70
CA LYS A 4 -2.15 12.61 9.74
C LYS A 4 -1.45 11.34 10.21
N LEU A 5 -1.99 10.68 11.25
CA LEU A 5 -1.44 9.43 11.77
C LEU A 5 -1.55 8.30 10.75
N ILE A 6 -2.71 8.17 10.09
CA ILE A 6 -2.95 7.14 9.08
C ILE A 6 -1.99 7.31 7.90
N GLN A 7 -1.81 8.54 7.40
CA GLN A 7 -0.89 8.80 6.31
C GLN A 7 0.57 8.56 6.70
N SER A 8 0.98 8.97 7.90
CA SER A 8 2.33 8.71 8.40
C SER A 8 2.60 7.21 8.55
N ALA A 9 1.65 6.48 9.14
CA ALA A 9 1.77 5.02 9.32
C ALA A 9 1.80 4.28 7.98
N SER A 10 0.93 4.66 7.03
CA SER A 10 0.92 4.05 5.69
C SER A 10 2.22 4.34 4.93
N SER A 11 2.77 5.55 5.07
CA SER A 11 4.06 5.91 4.48
C SER A 11 5.19 5.01 4.99
N ILE A 12 5.27 4.81 6.30
CA ILE A 12 6.28 3.92 6.91
C ILE A 12 6.10 2.48 6.42
N PHE A 13 4.88 1.97 6.43
CA PHE A 13 4.56 0.63 5.97
C PHE A 13 4.95 0.40 4.51
N LEU A 14 4.57 1.32 3.62
CA LEU A 14 4.93 1.24 2.20
C LEU A 14 6.43 1.41 1.97
N THR A 15 7.11 2.26 2.75
CA THR A 15 8.56 2.40 2.68
C THR A 15 9.27 1.08 3.00
N LEU A 16 8.86 0.39 4.04
CA LEU A 16 9.46 -0.90 4.42
C LEU A 16 9.32 -1.93 3.30
N ILE A 17 8.14 -2.07 2.71
CA ILE A 17 7.92 -2.99 1.58
C ILE A 17 8.75 -2.55 0.36
N ALA A 18 8.76 -1.26 0.06
CA ALA A 18 9.51 -0.70 -1.06
C ALA A 18 11.01 -0.99 -0.96
N LEU A 19 11.60 -0.80 0.21
CA LEU A 19 13.02 -1.09 0.44
C LEU A 19 13.35 -2.56 0.24
N LEU A 20 12.49 -3.47 0.69
CA LEU A 20 12.66 -4.91 0.43
C LEU A 20 12.62 -5.20 -1.07
N CYS A 21 11.67 -4.65 -1.80
CA CYS A 21 11.54 -4.86 -3.25
C CYS A 21 12.69 -4.27 -4.05
N ILE A 22 13.25 -3.13 -3.62
CA ILE A 22 14.33 -2.43 -4.33
C ILE A 22 15.68 -3.09 -4.08
N PHE A 23 16.00 -3.39 -2.82
CA PHE A 23 17.35 -3.83 -2.43
C PHE A 23 17.53 -5.35 -2.38
N ILE A 24 16.49 -6.10 -2.09
CA ILE A 24 16.54 -7.56 -2.00
C ILE A 24 15.37 -8.24 -2.74
N PRO A 25 15.19 -7.93 -4.04
CA PRO A 25 14.07 -8.45 -4.83
C PRO A 25 14.10 -9.99 -4.96
N ASP A 26 15.28 -10.61 -4.96
CA ASP A 26 15.48 -12.05 -4.95
C ASP A 26 14.89 -12.72 -3.70
N GLU A 27 15.10 -12.15 -2.53
CA GLU A 27 14.48 -12.64 -1.29
C GLU A 27 12.96 -12.48 -1.30
N VAL A 28 12.46 -11.39 -1.86
CA VAL A 28 11.02 -11.20 -2.07
C VAL A 28 10.46 -12.27 -3.00
N LEU A 29 11.15 -12.57 -4.10
CA LEU A 29 10.73 -13.56 -5.08
C LEU A 29 10.66 -14.98 -4.49
N LYS A 30 11.59 -15.36 -3.62
CA LYS A 30 11.59 -16.65 -2.94
C LYS A 30 10.31 -16.93 -2.15
N ASN A 31 9.67 -15.89 -1.61
CA ASN A 31 8.40 -16.02 -0.90
C ASN A 31 7.22 -16.41 -1.81
N PHE A 32 7.34 -16.21 -3.11
CA PHE A 32 6.33 -16.60 -4.10
C PHE A 32 6.53 -17.99 -4.69
N THR A 33 7.55 -18.73 -4.24
CA THR A 33 7.88 -20.09 -4.74
C THR A 33 8.14 -20.14 -6.26
N ILE A 34 8.69 -19.07 -6.80
CA ILE A 34 9.05 -18.94 -8.23
C ILE A 34 10.57 -18.99 -8.35
N ASP A 35 11.07 -19.71 -9.36
CA ASP A 35 12.48 -19.73 -9.69
C ASP A 35 12.98 -18.33 -10.09
N GLU A 36 14.24 -18.05 -9.79
CA GLU A 36 14.85 -16.76 -10.06
C GLU A 36 14.79 -16.41 -11.56
N ASN A 37 14.19 -15.27 -11.87
CA ASN A 37 13.99 -14.79 -13.23
C ASN A 37 14.25 -13.29 -13.29
N GLU A 38 15.18 -12.88 -14.13
CA GLU A 38 15.59 -11.48 -14.31
C GLU A 38 14.41 -10.52 -14.56
N TYR A 39 13.44 -10.94 -15.38
CA TYR A 39 12.27 -10.10 -15.70
C TYR A 39 11.37 -9.90 -14.48
N VAL A 40 11.17 -10.93 -13.68
CA VAL A 40 10.37 -10.86 -12.46
C VAL A 40 11.08 -10.01 -11.41
N LEU A 41 12.39 -10.15 -11.26
CA LEU A 41 13.21 -9.30 -10.38
C LEU A 41 13.07 -7.81 -10.75
N LEU A 42 13.15 -7.50 -12.04
CA LEU A 42 12.96 -6.14 -12.54
C LEU A 42 11.56 -5.61 -12.21
N ILE A 43 10.52 -6.41 -12.40
CA ILE A 43 9.14 -6.03 -12.06
C ILE A 43 9.02 -5.74 -10.56
N ILE A 44 9.61 -6.55 -9.70
CA ILE A 44 9.61 -6.34 -8.25
C ILE A 44 10.31 -5.03 -7.89
N GLN A 45 11.45 -4.72 -8.52
CA GLN A 45 12.15 -3.45 -8.29
C GLN A 45 11.34 -2.24 -8.75
N VAL A 46 10.69 -2.32 -9.91
CA VAL A 46 9.80 -1.26 -10.42
C VAL A 46 8.61 -1.08 -9.47
N LEU A 47 8.02 -2.17 -9.01
CA LEU A 47 6.95 -2.13 -7.99
C LEU A 47 7.44 -1.44 -6.71
N GLY A 48 8.65 -1.76 -6.25
CA GLY A 48 9.29 -1.09 -5.12
C GLY A 48 9.38 0.42 -5.32
N GLY A 49 9.78 0.87 -6.52
CA GLY A 49 9.82 2.29 -6.87
C GLY A 49 8.45 2.97 -6.82
N LEU A 50 7.41 2.31 -7.30
CA LEU A 50 6.02 2.81 -7.23
C LEU A 50 5.53 2.91 -5.77
N LEU A 51 5.78 1.90 -4.95
CA LEU A 51 5.43 1.91 -3.54
C LEU A 51 6.18 3.00 -2.77
N PHE A 52 7.44 3.21 -3.10
CA PHE A 52 8.24 4.28 -2.51
C PHE A 52 7.70 5.66 -2.89
N GLY A 53 7.27 5.85 -4.14
CA GLY A 53 6.60 7.06 -4.59
C GLY A 53 5.32 7.36 -3.79
N PHE A 54 4.48 6.34 -3.57
CA PHE A 54 3.31 6.46 -2.68
C PHE A 54 3.69 6.80 -1.24
N ALA A 55 4.75 6.18 -0.72
CA ALA A 55 5.23 6.43 0.62
C ALA A 55 5.66 7.90 0.81
N ILE A 56 6.45 8.44 -0.12
CA ILE A 56 6.86 9.85 -0.12
C ILE A 56 5.64 10.78 -0.20
N THR A 57 4.73 10.49 -1.12
CA THR A 57 3.51 11.29 -1.30
C THR A 57 2.68 11.33 -0.02
N ASN A 58 2.49 10.17 0.63
CA ASN A 58 1.75 10.09 1.89
C ASN A 58 2.45 10.84 3.03
N TRP A 59 3.76 10.76 3.11
CA TRP A 59 4.54 11.47 4.11
C TRP A 59 4.45 12.99 3.94
N MET A 60 4.64 13.48 2.72
CA MET A 60 4.61 14.92 2.42
C MET A 60 3.22 15.51 2.60
N SER A 61 2.19 14.76 2.28
CA SER A 61 0.79 15.22 2.34
C SER A 61 0.07 14.93 3.66
N ARG A 62 0.77 14.41 4.67
CA ARG A 62 0.17 14.06 5.97
C ARG A 62 -0.54 15.21 6.70
N THR A 63 -0.25 16.44 6.32
CA THR A 63 -0.87 17.66 6.88
C THR A 63 -1.94 18.27 5.98
N VAL A 64 -2.18 17.70 4.79
CA VAL A 64 -3.17 18.19 3.84
C VAL A 64 -4.59 17.91 4.35
N ILE A 65 -5.45 18.91 4.25
CA ILE A 65 -6.86 18.81 4.65
C ILE A 65 -7.59 17.85 3.68
N MET A 66 -8.25 16.85 4.25
CA MET A 66 -8.95 15.79 3.51
C MET A 66 -10.06 16.26 2.58
N GLY A 67 -10.72 17.36 2.90
CA GLY A 67 -11.82 17.89 2.12
C GLY A 67 -11.42 18.69 0.88
N GLY A 68 -10.13 18.99 0.70
CA GLY A 68 -9.61 19.71 -0.47
C GLY A 68 -9.47 18.81 -1.71
N ILE A 69 -9.38 19.43 -2.89
CA ILE A 69 -9.23 18.73 -4.18
C ILE A 69 -7.99 17.79 -4.16
N TYR A 70 -6.87 18.28 -3.64
CA TYR A 70 -5.63 17.50 -3.55
C TYR A 70 -5.73 16.36 -2.52
N GLY A 71 -6.34 16.63 -1.37
CA GLY A 71 -6.57 15.62 -0.35
C GLY A 71 -7.43 14.47 -0.86
N LYS A 72 -8.51 14.78 -1.56
CA LYS A 72 -9.41 13.77 -2.14
C LYS A 72 -8.72 12.88 -3.16
N ALA A 73 -7.94 13.46 -4.07
CA ALA A 73 -7.17 12.70 -5.06
C ALA A 73 -6.18 11.73 -4.39
N LEU A 74 -5.47 12.21 -3.37
CA LEU A 74 -4.50 11.41 -2.61
C LEU A 74 -5.16 10.23 -1.90
N TYR A 75 -6.29 10.46 -1.25
CA TYR A 75 -7.02 9.40 -0.55
C TYR A 75 -7.60 8.37 -1.51
N MET A 76 -8.13 8.79 -2.64
CA MET A 76 -8.61 7.87 -3.69
C MET A 76 -7.48 7.02 -4.27
N GLY A 77 -6.29 7.61 -4.48
CA GLY A 77 -5.11 6.87 -4.93
C GLY A 77 -4.69 5.78 -3.92
N ASN A 78 -4.62 6.13 -2.65
CA ASN A 78 -4.30 5.17 -1.59
C ASN A 78 -5.37 4.09 -1.45
N LEU A 79 -6.65 4.47 -1.50
CA LEU A 79 -7.76 3.54 -1.42
C LEU A 79 -7.70 2.51 -2.56
N ALA A 80 -7.49 2.98 -3.79
CA ALA A 80 -7.36 2.12 -4.96
C ALA A 80 -6.15 1.17 -4.84
N GLN A 81 -4.99 1.69 -4.44
CA GLN A 81 -3.77 0.92 -4.27
C GLN A 81 -3.95 -0.19 -3.20
N PHE A 82 -4.47 0.14 -2.03
CA PHE A 82 -4.70 -0.84 -0.96
C PHE A 82 -5.83 -1.82 -1.29
N ALA A 83 -6.87 -1.39 -2.01
CA ALA A 83 -7.96 -2.28 -2.42
C ALA A 83 -7.49 -3.29 -3.48
N VAL A 84 -6.91 -2.83 -4.57
CA VAL A 84 -6.46 -3.69 -5.66
C VAL A 84 -5.32 -4.60 -5.21
N GLY A 85 -4.31 -4.04 -4.54
CA GLY A 85 -3.20 -4.82 -4.01
C GLY A 85 -3.64 -5.81 -2.94
N GLY A 86 -4.53 -5.40 -2.04
CA GLY A 86 -5.09 -6.27 -0.99
C GLY A 86 -5.89 -7.43 -1.56
N ILE A 87 -6.74 -7.20 -2.56
CA ILE A 87 -7.50 -8.26 -3.24
C ILE A 87 -6.56 -9.23 -3.97
N ALA A 88 -5.56 -8.71 -4.66
CA ALA A 88 -4.58 -9.54 -5.37
C ALA A 88 -3.79 -10.44 -4.39
N LEU A 89 -3.28 -9.86 -3.31
CA LEU A 89 -2.57 -10.59 -2.26
C LEU A 89 -3.47 -11.63 -1.58
N LEU A 90 -4.71 -11.27 -1.29
CA LEU A 90 -5.68 -12.19 -0.68
C LEU A 90 -5.96 -13.39 -1.57
N LYS A 91 -6.28 -13.16 -2.85
CA LYS A 91 -6.52 -14.22 -3.82
C LYS A 91 -5.32 -15.16 -3.96
N TRP A 92 -4.12 -14.59 -4.05
CA TRP A 92 -2.90 -15.38 -4.17
C TRP A 92 -2.65 -16.23 -2.92
N ASN A 93 -2.77 -15.65 -1.72
CA ASN A 93 -2.57 -16.37 -0.46
C ASN A 93 -3.58 -17.49 -0.28
N ILE A 94 -4.86 -17.27 -0.57
CA ILE A 94 -5.90 -18.31 -0.48
C ILE A 94 -5.58 -19.45 -1.45
N ARG A 95 -5.22 -19.14 -2.70
CA ARG A 95 -4.91 -20.14 -3.73
C ARG A 95 -3.72 -21.02 -3.34
N ASN A 96 -2.72 -20.46 -2.68
CA ASN A 96 -1.47 -21.14 -2.35
C ASN A 96 -1.39 -21.63 -0.88
N GLY A 97 -2.47 -21.48 -0.10
CA GLY A 97 -2.53 -21.98 1.27
C GLY A 97 -1.65 -21.22 2.27
N PHE A 98 -1.44 -19.91 2.08
CA PHE A 98 -0.63 -19.05 2.94
C PHE A 98 0.81 -19.57 3.12
N PRO A 99 1.60 -19.71 2.06
CA PRO A 99 2.91 -20.38 2.13
C PRO A 99 3.98 -19.54 2.82
N SER A 100 3.78 -18.22 2.96
CA SER A 100 4.74 -17.28 3.54
C SER A 100 4.11 -16.43 4.63
N VAL A 101 4.76 -16.41 5.80
CA VAL A 101 4.36 -15.52 6.91
C VAL A 101 4.53 -14.06 6.53
N ILE A 102 5.56 -13.70 5.78
CA ILE A 102 5.83 -12.32 5.34
C ILE A 102 4.70 -11.82 4.44
N LEU A 103 4.29 -12.62 3.46
CA LEU A 103 3.18 -12.26 2.58
C LEU A 103 1.85 -12.16 3.34
N GLY A 104 1.64 -13.01 4.34
CA GLY A 104 0.49 -12.92 5.24
C GLY A 104 0.47 -11.62 6.05
N VAL A 105 1.61 -11.21 6.59
CA VAL A 105 1.75 -9.94 7.34
C VAL A 105 1.50 -8.73 6.42
N ILE A 106 2.04 -8.75 5.21
CA ILE A 106 1.81 -7.70 4.21
C ILE A 106 0.32 -7.62 3.85
N LEU A 107 -0.33 -8.75 3.64
CA LEU A 107 -1.77 -8.82 3.37
C LEU A 107 -2.59 -8.20 4.50
N VAL A 108 -2.30 -8.54 5.75
CA VAL A 108 -2.96 -7.96 6.92
C VAL A 108 -2.77 -6.45 6.96
N GLY A 109 -1.56 -5.97 6.70
CA GLY A 109 -1.27 -4.53 6.59
C GLY A 109 -2.10 -3.84 5.51
N TYR A 110 -2.21 -4.43 4.32
CA TYR A 110 -3.04 -3.92 3.22
C TYR A 110 -4.51 -3.83 3.61
N ILE A 111 -5.06 -4.85 4.26
CA ILE A 111 -6.46 -4.86 4.73
C ILE A 111 -6.67 -3.79 5.80
N ILE A 112 -5.77 -3.67 6.77
CA ILE A 112 -5.87 -2.66 7.84
C ILE A 112 -5.88 -1.25 7.23
N PHE A 113 -4.93 -0.92 6.35
CA PHE A 113 -4.88 0.39 5.71
C PHE A 113 -6.07 0.65 4.80
N LEU A 114 -6.56 -0.36 4.08
CA LEU A 114 -7.79 -0.25 3.31
C LEU A 114 -8.96 0.18 4.19
N LEU A 115 -9.16 -0.49 5.32
CA LEU A 115 -10.25 -0.17 6.26
C LEU A 115 -10.07 1.23 6.88
N LEU A 116 -8.84 1.61 7.22
CA LEU A 116 -8.54 2.93 7.76
C LEU A 116 -8.83 4.03 6.75
N TYR A 117 -8.39 3.89 5.51
CA TYR A 117 -8.68 4.86 4.45
C TYR A 117 -10.18 4.93 4.11
N LEU A 118 -10.89 3.79 4.09
CA LEU A 118 -12.35 3.77 3.93
C LEU A 118 -13.04 4.52 5.07
N SER A 119 -12.65 4.27 6.32
CA SER A 119 -13.27 4.92 7.47
C SER A 119 -13.08 6.44 7.43
N VAL A 120 -11.91 6.90 7.05
CA VAL A 120 -11.66 8.33 6.90
C VAL A 120 -12.45 8.91 5.72
N PHE A 121 -12.54 8.21 4.60
CA PHE A 121 -13.31 8.65 3.44
C PHE A 121 -14.79 8.87 3.78
N PHE A 122 -15.40 7.96 4.55
CA PHE A 122 -16.81 8.07 4.95
C PHE A 122 -17.04 9.05 6.09
N SER A 123 -16.05 9.30 6.95
CA SER A 123 -16.16 10.23 8.09
C SER A 123 -15.74 11.66 7.76
N SER A 124 -15.16 11.92 6.58
CA SER A 124 -14.82 13.27 6.16
C SER A 124 -16.08 14.10 5.96
N PRO A 125 -16.16 15.31 6.57
CA PRO A 125 -17.28 16.19 6.34
C PRO A 125 -17.40 16.47 4.84
N LYS A 126 -18.57 16.24 4.28
CA LYS A 126 -18.88 16.69 2.93
C LYS A 126 -18.74 18.19 2.94
N ILE A 127 -17.71 18.73 2.27
CA ILE A 127 -17.71 20.16 1.97
C ILE A 127 -18.97 20.35 1.15
N ALA A 128 -19.94 21.07 1.73
CA ALA A 128 -21.15 21.42 1.02
C ALA A 128 -20.72 22.12 -0.26
N GLY A 129 -20.86 21.41 -1.38
CA GLY A 129 -20.59 21.99 -2.69
C GLY A 129 -21.53 23.19 -2.88
N LYS A 130 -20.96 24.35 -3.02
CA LYS A 130 -21.67 25.46 -3.60
C LYS A 130 -21.79 25.26 -5.09
#